data_e61905c8769964f222741207274c2a87
#
_entry.id   e61905c8769964f222741207274c2a87
#
_cell.length_a   1.000
_cell.length_b   1.000
_cell.length_c   1.000
_cell.angle_alpha   90.00
_cell.angle_beta   90.00
_cell.angle_gamma   90.00
#
_symmetry.space_group_name_H-M   'P 1'
#
loop_
_entity.id
_entity.type
_entity.pdbx_description
1 polymer ?
#
loop_
_entity_poly.entity_id
_entity_poly.type
_entity_poly.pdbx_seq_one_letter_code
_entity_poly.pdbx_strand_id
1 'polypeptide(L)'
;MERHDVALVLGSGWGPTADLLGETVAEVPADQVPGFHASGIPGHSGSLRSVAIGASGRRALVLGARTHFYEGRGVRSVAHGVRVAAAAGCSTVVLTNGCGGLDPAWGPGTPVLISDHINLTGASPLEGATFVDLTDLYSPRLRALCREVDPSLAEGVYVQFRGPHYETPAEVRMAGIMGGHLVGMSTALEAIAAREAGLEVLGISLVTNAAAGISPEPLSHEEVLAAGRAAADRVGAMLAEVVRRL
;
A
#
# COMPACT_ATOMS: atom_id res chain seq x y z
N MET A 1 11.33 -8.23 21.30
CA MET A 1 10.66 -8.35 19.98
C MET A 1 11.74 -8.78 19.00
N GLU A 2 11.51 -9.84 18.24
CA GLU A 2 12.48 -10.24 17.21
C GLU A 2 12.53 -9.18 16.10
N ARG A 3 13.73 -8.92 15.58
CA ARG A 3 13.97 -7.93 14.55
C ARG A 3 13.37 -8.38 13.21
N HIS A 4 12.79 -7.45 12.49
CA HIS A 4 12.33 -7.63 11.12
C HIS A 4 13.12 -6.69 10.20
N ASP A 5 13.30 -7.09 8.96
CA ASP A 5 14.11 -6.35 7.99
C ASP A 5 13.25 -5.47 7.08
N VAL A 6 12.06 -5.96 6.73
CA VAL A 6 11.11 -5.29 5.86
C VAL A 6 9.68 -5.43 6.40
N ALA A 7 8.87 -4.39 6.25
CA ALA A 7 7.44 -4.46 6.51
C ALA A 7 6.65 -4.41 5.21
N LEU A 8 5.55 -5.17 5.15
CA LEU A 8 4.60 -5.14 4.05
C LEU A 8 3.21 -4.77 4.59
N VAL A 9 2.65 -3.68 4.11
CA VAL A 9 1.25 -3.34 4.35
C VAL A 9 0.45 -3.83 3.14
N LEU A 10 -0.24 -4.95 3.31
CA LEU A 10 -0.98 -5.60 2.23
C LEU A 10 -2.41 -5.06 2.16
N GLY A 11 -2.69 -4.31 1.11
CA GLY A 11 -4.01 -3.78 0.78
C GLY A 11 -4.89 -4.78 0.01
N SER A 12 -6.03 -4.29 -0.47
CA SER A 12 -6.99 -5.08 -1.24
C SER A 12 -6.32 -5.74 -2.46
N GLY A 13 -6.52 -7.06 -2.61
CA GLY A 13 -5.94 -7.86 -3.68
C GLY A 13 -4.53 -8.42 -3.42
N TRP A 14 -3.84 -8.02 -2.33
CA TRP A 14 -2.46 -8.40 -2.06
C TRP A 14 -2.29 -9.47 -0.97
N GLY A 15 -3.38 -9.90 -0.32
CA GLY A 15 -3.34 -10.85 0.80
C GLY A 15 -2.52 -12.11 0.54
N PRO A 16 -2.68 -12.82 -0.60
CA PRO A 16 -1.94 -14.04 -0.92
C PRO A 16 -0.42 -13.87 -1.01
N THR A 17 0.08 -12.64 -1.22
CA THR A 17 1.52 -12.36 -1.32
C THR A 17 2.28 -12.82 -0.07
N ALA A 18 1.67 -12.74 1.11
CA ALA A 18 2.32 -13.13 2.35
C ALA A 18 2.80 -14.60 2.33
N ASP A 19 2.02 -15.49 1.73
CA ASP A 19 2.33 -16.92 1.65
C ASP A 19 3.44 -17.24 0.64
N LEU A 20 3.67 -16.33 -0.31
CA LEU A 20 4.74 -16.46 -1.33
C LEU A 20 6.11 -15.97 -0.82
N LEU A 21 6.16 -15.25 0.30
CA LEU A 21 7.43 -14.79 0.90
C LEU A 21 8.21 -15.93 1.54
N GLY A 22 7.52 -16.86 2.21
CA GLY A 22 8.09 -17.97 2.92
C GLY A 22 7.21 -18.47 4.07
N GLU A 23 7.83 -19.14 5.04
CA GLU A 23 7.11 -19.72 6.17
C GLU A 23 6.64 -18.65 7.17
N THR A 24 5.39 -18.73 7.61
CA THR A 24 4.89 -17.93 8.72
C THR A 24 5.42 -18.49 10.04
N VAL A 25 6.28 -17.73 10.69
CA VAL A 25 6.92 -18.08 11.97
C VAL A 25 6.01 -17.77 13.16
N ALA A 26 5.24 -16.68 13.06
CA ALA A 26 4.27 -16.27 14.07
C ALA A 26 3.15 -15.47 13.42
N GLU A 27 1.95 -15.61 13.97
CA GLU A 27 0.78 -14.82 13.58
C GLU A 27 -0.01 -14.43 14.82
N VAL A 28 -0.52 -13.19 14.83
CA VAL A 28 -1.33 -12.65 15.92
C VAL A 28 -2.50 -11.86 15.33
N PRO A 29 -3.73 -12.02 15.82
CA PRO A 29 -4.84 -11.16 15.47
C PRO A 29 -4.51 -9.70 15.79
N ALA A 30 -4.84 -8.79 14.89
CA ALA A 30 -4.46 -7.38 15.02
C ALA A 30 -5.08 -6.73 16.26
N ASP A 31 -6.30 -7.08 16.62
CA ASP A 31 -7.02 -6.58 17.79
C ASP A 31 -6.39 -6.99 19.13
N GLN A 32 -5.48 -7.98 19.11
CA GLN A 32 -4.69 -8.37 20.28
C GLN A 32 -3.37 -7.58 20.39
N VAL A 33 -3.04 -6.75 19.41
CA VAL A 33 -1.84 -5.91 19.42
C VAL A 33 -2.23 -4.48 19.76
N PRO A 34 -1.66 -3.88 20.82
CA PRO A 34 -2.02 -2.52 21.23
C PRO A 34 -1.94 -1.51 20.08
N GLY A 35 -2.99 -0.71 19.91
CA GLY A 35 -3.08 0.33 18.88
C GLY A 35 -3.58 -0.14 17.52
N PHE A 36 -3.65 -1.45 17.27
CA PHE A 36 -4.34 -1.98 16.11
C PHE A 36 -5.82 -2.24 16.41
N HIS A 37 -6.60 -2.34 15.36
CA HIS A 37 -8.03 -2.61 15.43
C HIS A 37 -8.36 -3.82 14.57
N ALA A 38 -9.42 -4.54 14.91
CA ALA A 38 -9.96 -5.57 14.03
C ALA A 38 -10.30 -4.94 12.67
N SER A 39 -9.88 -5.57 11.59
CA SER A 39 -10.25 -5.10 10.25
C SER A 39 -11.73 -5.34 10.02
N GLY A 40 -12.50 -4.28 9.77
CA GLY A 40 -13.89 -4.36 9.33
C GLY A 40 -14.06 -4.43 7.81
N ILE A 41 -12.96 -4.46 7.07
CA ILE A 41 -12.97 -4.33 5.61
C ILE A 41 -12.76 -5.72 4.98
N PRO A 42 -13.69 -6.19 4.12
CA PRO A 42 -13.51 -7.43 3.38
C PRO A 42 -12.21 -7.43 2.56
N GLY A 43 -11.47 -8.54 2.58
CA GLY A 43 -10.21 -8.69 1.83
C GLY A 43 -8.94 -8.37 2.64
N HIS A 44 -9.07 -7.95 3.90
CA HIS A 44 -7.95 -7.84 4.84
C HIS A 44 -7.90 -9.05 5.78
N SER A 45 -6.70 -9.61 6.04
CA SER A 45 -6.55 -10.80 6.90
C SER A 45 -6.87 -10.51 8.37
N GLY A 46 -6.76 -9.26 8.80
CA GLY A 46 -6.97 -8.86 10.18
C GLY A 46 -5.89 -9.35 11.14
N SER A 47 -4.73 -9.78 10.65
CA SER A 47 -3.62 -10.28 11.46
C SER A 47 -2.29 -9.58 11.13
N LEU A 48 -1.36 -9.69 12.06
CA LEU A 48 0.05 -9.37 11.87
C LEU A 48 0.82 -10.69 11.82
N ARG A 49 1.70 -10.85 10.82
CA ARG A 49 2.48 -12.08 10.63
C ARG A 49 3.97 -11.77 10.59
N SER A 50 4.76 -12.58 11.26
CA SER A 50 6.20 -12.66 11.08
C SER A 50 6.48 -13.78 10.08
N VAL A 51 7.09 -13.47 8.94
CA VAL A 51 7.33 -14.41 7.85
C VAL A 51 8.83 -14.51 7.58
N ALA A 52 9.37 -15.71 7.52
CA ALA A 52 10.76 -15.95 7.10
C ALA A 52 10.89 -15.69 5.59
N ILE A 53 11.92 -14.94 5.16
CA ILE A 53 12.14 -14.64 3.75
C ILE A 53 13.07 -15.73 3.16
N GLY A 54 12.45 -16.76 2.60
CA GLY A 54 13.20 -17.92 2.08
C GLY A 54 14.19 -18.47 3.10
N ALA A 55 15.41 -18.80 2.66
CA ALA A 55 16.50 -19.32 3.51
C ALA A 55 17.50 -18.21 3.95
N SER A 56 17.14 -16.93 3.79
CA SER A 56 18.09 -15.81 4.00
C SER A 56 18.37 -15.49 5.48
N GLY A 57 17.61 -16.04 6.42
CA GLY A 57 17.63 -15.66 7.83
C GLY A 57 16.94 -14.31 8.12
N ARG A 58 16.47 -13.58 7.09
CA ARG A 58 15.72 -12.33 7.23
C ARG A 58 14.25 -12.58 7.48
N ARG A 59 13.57 -11.58 8.04
CA ARG A 59 12.13 -11.66 8.35
C ARG A 59 11.37 -10.46 7.80
N ALA A 60 10.17 -10.75 7.30
CA ALA A 60 9.18 -9.74 6.94
C ALA A 60 8.12 -9.62 8.04
N LEU A 61 7.75 -8.39 8.39
CA LEU A 61 6.57 -8.08 9.17
C LEU A 61 5.41 -7.79 8.20
N VAL A 62 4.46 -8.70 8.11
CA VAL A 62 3.28 -8.51 7.26
C VAL A 62 2.14 -7.93 8.09
N LEU A 63 1.68 -6.75 7.69
CA LEU A 63 0.59 -6.01 8.30
C LEU A 63 -0.67 -6.22 7.45
N GLY A 64 -1.49 -7.21 7.81
CA GLY A 64 -2.76 -7.54 7.15
C GLY A 64 -3.97 -6.79 7.73
N ALA A 65 -3.71 -5.80 8.59
CA ALA A 65 -4.74 -4.97 9.24
C ALA A 65 -4.41 -3.49 9.02
N ARG A 66 -4.86 -2.94 7.90
CA ARG A 66 -4.75 -1.51 7.61
C ARG A 66 -5.95 -0.77 8.18
N THR A 67 -5.71 0.34 8.87
CA THR A 67 -6.75 1.31 9.23
C THR A 67 -6.81 2.38 8.15
N HIS A 68 -8.00 2.64 7.61
CA HIS A 68 -8.20 3.72 6.64
C HIS A 68 -8.67 4.99 7.34
N PHE A 69 -8.32 6.14 6.74
CA PHE A 69 -8.68 7.43 7.34
C PHE A 69 -10.20 7.65 7.43
N TYR A 70 -10.98 7.08 6.51
CA TYR A 70 -12.44 7.15 6.53
C TYR A 70 -13.09 6.34 7.67
N GLU A 71 -12.37 5.45 8.34
CA GLU A 71 -12.92 4.73 9.50
C GLU A 71 -13.11 5.63 10.73
N GLY A 72 -12.67 6.89 10.67
CA GLY A 72 -12.89 7.89 11.74
C GLY A 72 -12.05 7.69 12.99
N ARG A 73 -11.03 6.80 12.95
CA ARG A 73 -10.14 6.50 14.10
C ARG A 73 -8.97 7.48 14.23
N GLY A 74 -8.91 8.49 13.36
CA GLY A 74 -7.87 9.50 13.35
C GLY A 74 -6.59 9.03 12.64
N VAL A 75 -5.76 10.01 12.25
CA VAL A 75 -4.56 9.79 11.45
C VAL A 75 -3.47 9.01 12.21
N ARG A 76 -3.43 9.12 13.56
CA ARG A 76 -2.49 8.32 14.37
C ARG A 76 -2.70 6.82 14.20
N SER A 77 -3.96 6.37 14.15
CA SER A 77 -4.30 4.96 13.91
C SER A 77 -3.93 4.52 12.50
N VAL A 78 -4.07 5.38 11.49
CA VAL A 78 -3.64 5.12 10.12
C VAL A 78 -2.13 4.89 10.05
N ALA A 79 -1.35 5.74 10.69
CA ALA A 79 0.12 5.69 10.71
C ALA A 79 0.69 4.63 11.67
N HIS A 80 -0.14 4.01 12.53
CA HIS A 80 0.33 3.13 13.60
C HIS A 80 1.14 1.95 13.08
N GLY A 81 0.66 1.28 12.01
CA GLY A 81 1.32 0.11 11.45
C GLY A 81 2.76 0.36 10.99
N VAL A 82 3.01 1.47 10.30
CA VAL A 82 4.37 1.81 9.83
C VAL A 82 5.28 2.23 10.98
N ARG A 83 4.74 2.85 12.03
CA ARG A 83 5.51 3.16 13.25
C ARG A 83 5.88 1.89 14.02
N VAL A 84 4.98 0.91 14.08
CA VAL A 84 5.29 -0.42 14.63
C VAL A 84 6.35 -1.14 13.81
N ALA A 85 6.30 -1.04 12.48
CA ALA A 85 7.33 -1.59 11.60
C ALA A 85 8.72 -1.01 11.89
N ALA A 86 8.82 0.31 12.04
CA ALA A 86 10.07 0.97 12.42
C ALA A 86 10.56 0.49 13.80
N ALA A 87 9.67 0.43 14.79
CA ALA A 87 10.00 -0.07 16.13
C ALA A 87 10.41 -1.55 16.16
N ALA A 88 9.92 -2.36 15.20
CA ALA A 88 10.34 -3.76 15.01
C ALA A 88 11.70 -3.90 14.32
N GLY A 89 12.34 -2.79 13.93
CA GLY A 89 13.68 -2.76 13.33
C GLY A 89 13.69 -2.87 11.81
N CYS A 90 12.55 -2.75 11.15
CA CYS A 90 12.49 -2.68 9.70
C CYS A 90 13.25 -1.45 9.19
N SER A 91 13.95 -1.61 8.07
CA SER A 91 14.57 -0.49 7.33
C SER A 91 13.75 -0.06 6.12
N THR A 92 12.86 -0.91 5.66
CA THR A 92 12.06 -0.71 4.45
C THR A 92 10.59 -1.04 4.73
N VAL A 93 9.70 -0.27 4.13
CA VAL A 93 8.27 -0.60 4.09
C VAL A 93 7.76 -0.64 2.66
N VAL A 94 7.00 -1.69 2.34
CA VAL A 94 6.25 -1.82 1.09
C VAL A 94 4.79 -1.54 1.38
N LEU A 95 4.25 -0.51 0.76
CA LEU A 95 2.86 -0.10 0.86
C LEU A 95 2.13 -0.54 -0.41
N THR A 96 1.16 -1.44 -0.29
CA THR A 96 0.35 -1.86 -1.43
C THR A 96 -1.09 -1.39 -1.28
N ASN A 97 -1.78 -1.21 -2.40
CA ASN A 97 -3.20 -0.84 -2.42
C ASN A 97 -3.88 -1.35 -3.70
N GLY A 98 -5.22 -1.33 -3.72
CA GLY A 98 -6.03 -1.32 -4.91
C GLY A 98 -6.44 0.12 -5.22
N CYS A 99 -6.54 0.49 -6.50
CA CYS A 99 -6.81 1.85 -6.94
C CYS A 99 -7.63 1.90 -8.23
N GLY A 100 -8.24 3.05 -8.49
CA GLY A 100 -8.78 3.42 -9.79
C GLY A 100 -7.67 3.98 -10.69
N GLY A 101 -7.58 3.48 -11.92
CA GLY A 101 -6.65 4.00 -12.93
C GLY A 101 -7.26 5.14 -13.75
N LEU A 102 -6.49 6.21 -13.97
CA LEU A 102 -6.88 7.30 -14.86
C LEU A 102 -6.35 7.10 -16.28
N ASP A 103 -5.25 6.37 -16.44
CA ASP A 103 -4.71 6.05 -17.76
C ASP A 103 -5.48 4.86 -18.37
N PRO A 104 -6.14 5.03 -19.54
CA PRO A 104 -6.86 3.94 -20.21
C PRO A 104 -5.98 2.75 -20.59
N ALA A 105 -4.67 2.91 -20.68
CA ALA A 105 -3.73 1.82 -20.95
C ALA A 105 -3.54 0.89 -19.74
N TRP A 106 -3.91 1.33 -18.54
CA TRP A 106 -3.77 0.56 -17.31
C TRP A 106 -5.09 -0.09 -16.90
N GLY A 107 -5.39 -1.21 -17.53
CA GLY A 107 -6.59 -1.99 -17.21
C GLY A 107 -6.51 -2.70 -15.84
N PRO A 108 -7.66 -3.27 -15.39
CA PRO A 108 -7.71 -4.04 -14.15
C PRO A 108 -6.65 -5.16 -14.12
N GLY A 109 -5.96 -5.29 -12.99
CA GLY A 109 -4.85 -6.23 -12.82
C GLY A 109 -3.47 -5.64 -13.14
N THR A 110 -3.37 -4.38 -13.58
CA THR A 110 -2.08 -3.73 -13.86
C THR A 110 -1.42 -3.24 -12.57
N PRO A 111 -0.22 -3.73 -12.20
CA PRO A 111 0.57 -3.15 -11.12
C PRO A 111 1.28 -1.88 -11.62
N VAL A 112 1.28 -0.83 -10.80
CA VAL A 112 1.93 0.46 -11.08
C VAL A 112 2.75 0.87 -9.87
N LEU A 113 4.02 1.23 -10.08
CA LEU A 113 4.88 1.78 -9.04
C LEU A 113 4.44 3.21 -8.72
N ILE A 114 4.31 3.53 -7.45
CA ILE A 114 4.03 4.90 -7.01
C ILE A 114 5.34 5.68 -7.05
N SER A 115 5.44 6.69 -7.93
CA SER A 115 6.59 7.58 -8.02
C SER A 115 6.47 8.78 -7.09
N ASP A 116 5.25 9.24 -6.85
CA ASP A 116 4.91 10.37 -5.99
C ASP A 116 3.42 10.30 -5.57
N HIS A 117 2.98 11.19 -4.69
CA HIS A 117 1.56 11.28 -4.34
C HIS A 117 1.04 12.72 -4.22
N ILE A 118 -0.27 12.86 -4.34
CA ILE A 118 -1.04 14.05 -4.00
C ILE A 118 -1.97 13.67 -2.84
N ASN A 119 -1.80 14.32 -1.69
CA ASN A 119 -2.60 14.07 -0.50
C ASN A 119 -3.80 15.04 -0.43
N LEU A 120 -4.99 14.58 -0.80
CA LEU A 120 -6.24 15.34 -0.73
C LEU A 120 -7.08 15.02 0.53
N THR A 121 -6.50 14.34 1.53
CA THR A 121 -7.23 14.02 2.76
C THR A 121 -7.44 15.23 3.68
N GLY A 122 -6.66 16.30 3.50
CA GLY A 122 -6.63 17.44 4.41
C GLY A 122 -5.98 17.13 5.78
N ALA A 123 -5.25 16.01 5.90
CA ALA A 123 -4.63 15.55 7.13
C ALA A 123 -3.14 15.24 6.94
N SER A 124 -2.39 15.25 8.05
CA SER A 124 -1.00 14.80 8.12
C SER A 124 -0.81 13.90 9.35
N PRO A 125 0.02 12.85 9.27
CA PRO A 125 0.38 12.04 10.42
C PRO A 125 1.45 12.72 11.31
N LEU A 126 2.06 13.79 10.82
CA LEU A 126 3.08 14.55 11.55
C LEU A 126 2.41 15.51 12.55
N GLU A 127 3.03 15.70 13.69
CA GLU A 127 2.54 16.56 14.77
C GLU A 127 3.61 17.52 15.24
N GLY A 128 3.18 18.70 15.69
CA GLY A 128 4.08 19.74 16.15
C GLY A 128 4.97 20.31 15.02
N ALA A 129 6.16 20.80 15.37
CA ALA A 129 7.12 21.40 14.44
C ALA A 129 8.04 20.33 13.82
N THR A 130 7.46 19.24 13.34
CA THR A 130 8.19 18.15 12.67
C THR A 130 8.17 18.38 11.16
N PHE A 131 9.32 18.76 10.59
CA PHE A 131 9.47 19.01 9.15
C PHE A 131 10.24 17.87 8.53
N VAL A 132 9.63 17.21 7.52
CA VAL A 132 10.19 16.03 6.85
C VAL A 132 10.26 16.29 5.35
N ASP A 133 11.43 16.04 4.76
CA ASP A 133 11.61 16.12 3.31
C ASP A 133 10.97 14.92 2.62
N LEU A 134 10.07 15.18 1.68
CA LEU A 134 9.34 14.18 0.91
C LEU A 134 9.77 14.13 -0.58
N THR A 135 10.84 14.82 -0.97
CA THR A 135 11.27 14.92 -2.38
C THR A 135 11.48 13.53 -3.02
N ASP A 136 12.14 12.62 -2.30
CA ASP A 136 12.38 11.23 -2.72
C ASP A 136 11.64 10.24 -1.83
N LEU A 137 10.38 10.54 -1.48
CA LEU A 137 9.61 9.74 -0.53
C LEU A 137 9.50 8.28 -0.98
N TYR A 138 9.09 8.05 -2.23
CA TYR A 138 9.07 6.71 -2.83
C TYR A 138 10.42 6.42 -3.48
N SER A 139 11.20 5.55 -2.85
CA SER A 139 12.60 5.30 -3.18
C SER A 139 12.86 5.00 -4.66
N PRO A 140 13.67 5.84 -5.36
CA PRO A 140 14.08 5.54 -6.73
C PRO A 140 14.84 4.21 -6.85
N ARG A 141 15.64 3.86 -5.82
CA ARG A 141 16.38 2.60 -5.74
C ARG A 141 15.44 1.40 -5.74
N LEU A 142 14.39 1.44 -4.90
CA LEU A 142 13.43 0.34 -4.79
C LEU A 142 12.57 0.21 -6.06
N ARG A 143 12.20 1.34 -6.67
CA ARG A 143 11.49 1.33 -7.96
C ARG A 143 12.35 0.75 -9.08
N ALA A 144 13.64 1.08 -9.11
CA ALA A 144 14.59 0.48 -10.07
C ALA A 144 14.69 -1.03 -9.86
N LEU A 145 14.82 -1.51 -8.60
CA LEU A 145 14.83 -2.93 -8.27
C LEU A 145 13.55 -3.64 -8.74
N CYS A 146 12.38 -3.03 -8.59
CA CYS A 146 11.13 -3.59 -9.11
C CYS A 146 11.18 -3.76 -10.63
N ARG A 147 11.73 -2.80 -11.38
CA ARG A 147 11.86 -2.89 -12.85
C ARG A 147 12.94 -3.87 -13.30
N GLU A 148 13.90 -4.20 -12.47
CA GLU A 148 14.81 -5.34 -12.74
C GLU A 148 14.08 -6.68 -12.66
N VAL A 149 13.07 -6.79 -11.78
CA VAL A 149 12.24 -7.99 -11.64
C VAL A 149 11.18 -8.06 -12.75
N ASP A 150 10.52 -6.94 -13.02
CA ASP A 150 9.51 -6.81 -14.08
C ASP A 150 9.68 -5.49 -14.83
N PRO A 151 10.37 -5.50 -16.00
CA PRO A 151 10.60 -4.30 -16.81
C PRO A 151 9.32 -3.64 -17.37
N SER A 152 8.18 -4.32 -17.30
CA SER A 152 6.90 -3.79 -17.79
C SER A 152 6.22 -2.85 -16.80
N LEU A 153 6.73 -2.73 -15.56
CA LEU A 153 6.13 -1.89 -14.53
C LEU A 153 6.16 -0.41 -14.91
N ALA A 154 4.97 0.16 -15.03
CA ALA A 154 4.79 1.59 -15.17
C ALA A 154 4.98 2.32 -13.83
N GLU A 155 5.15 3.64 -13.90
CA GLU A 155 5.17 4.52 -12.72
C GLU A 155 4.09 5.58 -12.84
N GLY A 156 3.50 5.95 -11.70
CA GLY A 156 2.45 6.95 -11.64
C GLY A 156 2.36 7.69 -10.32
N VAL A 157 1.71 8.85 -10.37
CA VAL A 157 1.39 9.67 -9.20
C VAL A 157 0.07 9.19 -8.61
N TYR A 158 0.08 8.85 -7.31
CA TYR A 158 -1.09 8.39 -6.59
C TYR A 158 -1.80 9.55 -5.89
N VAL A 159 -3.10 9.70 -6.10
CA VAL A 159 -3.93 10.71 -5.44
C VAL A 159 -4.73 10.06 -4.33
N GLN A 160 -4.45 10.43 -3.08
CA GLN A 160 -5.23 9.94 -1.95
C GLN A 160 -6.43 10.86 -1.69
N PHE A 161 -7.62 10.34 -1.89
CA PHE A 161 -8.88 10.89 -1.38
C PHE A 161 -9.20 10.35 0.01
N ARG A 162 -10.13 11.01 0.69
CA ARG A 162 -10.54 10.59 2.04
C ARG A 162 -11.38 9.31 2.02
N GLY A 163 -12.29 9.18 1.07
CA GLY A 163 -13.34 8.16 1.07
C GLY A 163 -14.39 8.33 2.20
N PRO A 164 -15.27 7.34 2.45
CA PRO A 164 -15.34 6.00 1.83
C PRO A 164 -16.07 5.95 0.48
N HIS A 165 -16.69 7.05 0.02
CA HIS A 165 -17.31 7.08 -1.30
C HIS A 165 -16.22 7.09 -2.40
N TYR A 166 -16.50 6.48 -3.54
CA TYR A 166 -15.71 6.66 -4.73
C TYR A 166 -15.77 8.10 -5.22
N GLU A 167 -14.75 8.51 -5.96
CA GLU A 167 -14.66 9.83 -6.54
C GLU A 167 -15.78 10.04 -7.58
N THR A 168 -16.26 11.28 -7.69
CA THR A 168 -17.11 11.68 -8.82
C THR A 168 -16.28 11.82 -10.09
N PRO A 169 -16.89 11.75 -11.29
CA PRO A 169 -16.17 12.02 -12.54
C PRO A 169 -15.49 13.39 -12.58
N ALA A 170 -16.00 14.38 -11.86
CA ALA A 170 -15.39 15.71 -11.75
C ALA A 170 -14.11 15.67 -10.88
N GLU A 171 -14.14 14.95 -9.76
CA GLU A 171 -12.97 14.75 -8.90
C GLU A 171 -11.87 13.94 -9.59
N VAL A 172 -12.25 12.93 -10.39
CA VAL A 172 -11.28 12.17 -11.21
C VAL A 172 -10.62 13.07 -12.26
N ARG A 173 -11.40 13.91 -12.96
CA ARG A 173 -10.84 14.90 -13.91
C ARG A 173 -9.91 15.89 -13.20
N MET A 174 -10.30 16.38 -12.02
CA MET A 174 -9.44 17.24 -11.19
C MET A 174 -8.12 16.56 -10.84
N ALA A 175 -8.16 15.31 -10.38
CA ALA A 175 -6.97 14.53 -10.08
C ALA A 175 -6.03 14.42 -11.28
N GLY A 176 -6.57 14.14 -12.48
CA GLY A 176 -5.80 14.09 -13.72
C GLY A 176 -5.16 15.44 -14.10
N ILE A 177 -5.91 16.55 -13.96
CA ILE A 177 -5.38 17.90 -14.21
C ILE A 177 -4.23 18.25 -13.26
N MET A 178 -4.28 17.77 -12.01
CA MET A 178 -3.22 17.95 -11.02
C MET A 178 -1.99 17.05 -11.27
N GLY A 179 -2.02 16.18 -12.27
CA GLY A 179 -0.93 15.26 -12.59
C GLY A 179 -1.06 13.88 -11.94
N GLY A 180 -2.22 13.56 -11.38
CA GLY A 180 -2.53 12.22 -10.83
C GLY A 180 -2.77 11.19 -11.93
N HIS A 181 -2.35 9.95 -11.68
CA HIS A 181 -2.54 8.80 -12.57
C HIS A 181 -3.40 7.71 -11.92
N LEU A 182 -3.45 7.68 -10.60
CA LEU A 182 -4.11 6.68 -9.77
C LEU A 182 -4.91 7.38 -8.68
N VAL A 183 -6.09 6.86 -8.33
CA VAL A 183 -6.90 7.39 -7.23
C VAL A 183 -7.23 6.29 -6.22
N GLY A 184 -7.23 6.63 -4.93
CA GLY A 184 -7.59 5.69 -3.87
C GLY A 184 -7.64 6.35 -2.49
N MET A 185 -7.79 5.56 -1.44
CA MET A 185 -8.17 6.03 -0.11
C MET A 185 -7.18 5.64 1.00
N SER A 186 -5.92 5.33 0.64
CA SER A 186 -4.88 4.87 1.58
C SER A 186 -3.49 5.37 1.17
N THR A 187 -2.43 4.88 1.84
CA THR A 187 -1.03 4.93 1.38
C THR A 187 -0.29 6.24 1.64
N ALA A 188 -0.79 7.42 1.22
CA ALA A 188 -0.03 8.67 1.35
C ALA A 188 0.25 9.03 2.82
N LEU A 189 -0.74 8.90 3.71
CA LEU A 189 -0.55 9.17 5.14
C LEU A 189 0.43 8.18 5.78
N GLU A 190 0.39 6.91 5.37
CA GLU A 190 1.34 5.88 5.84
C GLU A 190 2.75 6.16 5.31
N ALA A 191 2.90 6.55 4.04
CA ALA A 191 4.18 6.88 3.44
C ALA A 191 4.86 8.08 4.13
N ILE A 192 4.10 9.13 4.45
CA ILE A 192 4.61 10.29 5.21
C ILE A 192 5.12 9.86 6.59
N ALA A 193 4.33 9.05 7.33
CA ALA A 193 4.73 8.54 8.64
C ALA A 193 5.93 7.58 8.57
N ALA A 194 6.02 6.79 7.51
CA ALA A 194 7.15 5.90 7.28
C ALA A 194 8.46 6.69 7.06
N ARG A 195 8.41 7.77 6.28
CA ARG A 195 9.55 8.68 6.10
C ARG A 195 9.95 9.36 7.40
N GLU A 196 8.98 9.83 8.21
CA GLU A 196 9.24 10.36 9.56
C GLU A 196 9.99 9.35 10.42
N ALA A 197 9.58 8.09 10.35
CA ALA A 197 10.18 7.00 11.12
C ALA A 197 11.51 6.47 10.55
N GLY A 198 12.03 7.06 9.47
CA GLY A 198 13.31 6.71 8.85
C GLY A 198 13.26 5.45 7.96
N LEU A 199 12.07 5.00 7.57
CA LEU A 199 11.93 3.87 6.65
C LEU A 199 12.12 4.30 5.20
N GLU A 200 12.76 3.43 4.40
CA GLU A 200 12.75 3.54 2.95
C GLU A 200 11.40 3.02 2.42
N VAL A 201 10.72 3.79 1.57
CA VAL A 201 9.34 3.50 1.16
C VAL A 201 9.28 3.02 -0.28
N LEU A 202 8.60 1.90 -0.50
CA LEU A 202 8.14 1.43 -1.81
C LEU A 202 6.62 1.45 -1.83
N GLY A 203 6.03 2.12 -2.81
CA GLY A 203 4.58 2.10 -3.06
C GLY A 203 4.25 1.33 -4.34
N ILE A 204 3.29 0.41 -4.28
CA ILE A 204 2.80 -0.32 -5.44
C ILE A 204 1.27 -0.34 -5.42
N SER A 205 0.67 0.20 -6.44
CA SER A 205 -0.77 0.15 -6.67
C SER A 205 -1.14 -0.99 -7.61
N LEU A 206 -2.24 -1.67 -7.35
CA LEU A 206 -2.90 -2.54 -8.31
C LEU A 206 -4.10 -1.81 -8.85
N VAL A 207 -4.13 -1.53 -10.14
CA VAL A 207 -5.33 -1.00 -10.80
C VAL A 207 -6.41 -2.07 -10.74
N THR A 208 -7.50 -1.79 -10.06
CA THR A 208 -8.61 -2.73 -9.90
C THR A 208 -9.80 -2.40 -10.79
N ASN A 209 -9.89 -1.14 -11.21
CA ASN A 209 -10.94 -0.61 -12.08
C ASN A 209 -10.46 0.66 -12.77
N ALA A 210 -11.10 1.05 -13.86
CA ALA A 210 -10.98 2.40 -14.37
C ALA A 210 -11.65 3.38 -13.38
N ALA A 211 -11.04 4.54 -13.13
CA ALA A 211 -11.61 5.54 -12.24
C ALA A 211 -12.95 6.08 -12.79
N ALA A 212 -13.79 6.66 -11.91
CA ALA A 212 -15.13 7.14 -12.25
C ALA A 212 -15.13 8.09 -13.44
N GLY A 213 -15.97 7.80 -14.44
CA GLY A 213 -16.09 8.58 -15.67
C GLY A 213 -15.00 8.34 -16.72
N ILE A 214 -14.03 7.44 -16.47
CA ILE A 214 -13.10 6.91 -17.48
C ILE A 214 -13.78 5.76 -18.23
N SER A 215 -14.45 4.85 -17.49
CA SER A 215 -15.35 3.84 -18.06
C SER A 215 -16.82 4.24 -17.83
N PRO A 216 -17.74 3.88 -18.73
CA PRO A 216 -19.18 4.10 -18.54
C PRO A 216 -19.79 3.19 -17.45
N GLU A 217 -19.07 2.16 -17.00
CA GLU A 217 -19.57 1.17 -16.07
C GLU A 217 -19.56 1.67 -14.62
N PRO A 218 -20.59 1.35 -13.80
CA PRO A 218 -20.62 1.73 -12.38
C PRO A 218 -19.50 0.99 -11.62
N LEU A 219 -18.92 1.66 -10.64
CA LEU A 219 -17.90 1.09 -9.76
C LEU A 219 -18.53 0.22 -8.67
N SER A 220 -17.94 -0.94 -8.41
CA SER A 220 -18.35 -1.80 -7.31
C SER A 220 -17.13 -2.33 -6.53
N HIS A 221 -17.31 -2.55 -5.22
CA HIS A 221 -16.25 -3.17 -4.40
C HIS A 221 -16.02 -4.64 -4.78
N GLU A 222 -17.01 -5.30 -5.31
CA GLU A 222 -16.92 -6.70 -5.78
C GLU A 222 -15.95 -6.82 -6.96
N GLU A 223 -15.98 -5.87 -7.90
CA GLU A 223 -15.05 -5.80 -9.03
C GLU A 223 -13.62 -5.57 -8.56
N VAL A 224 -13.43 -4.68 -7.57
CA VAL A 224 -12.12 -4.44 -6.95
C VAL A 224 -11.55 -5.75 -6.38
N LEU A 225 -12.36 -6.51 -5.63
CA LEU A 225 -11.93 -7.79 -5.08
C LEU A 225 -11.69 -8.86 -6.16
N ALA A 226 -12.52 -8.88 -7.21
CA ALA A 226 -12.35 -9.82 -8.32
C ALA A 226 -11.08 -9.56 -9.11
N ALA A 227 -10.79 -8.30 -9.47
CA ALA A 227 -9.55 -7.89 -10.12
C ALA A 227 -8.32 -8.21 -9.27
N GLY A 228 -8.40 -7.97 -7.95
CA GLY A 228 -7.36 -8.32 -6.99
C GLY A 228 -7.06 -9.82 -6.98
N ARG A 229 -8.09 -10.66 -6.92
CA ARG A 229 -7.94 -12.13 -6.95
C ARG A 229 -7.34 -12.61 -8.27
N ALA A 230 -7.78 -12.06 -9.41
CA ALA A 230 -7.28 -12.46 -10.73
C ALA A 230 -5.79 -12.11 -10.93
N ALA A 231 -5.30 -11.05 -10.31
CA ALA A 231 -3.91 -10.62 -10.41
C ALA A 231 -3.00 -11.20 -9.32
N ALA A 232 -3.56 -11.77 -8.24
CA ALA A 232 -2.86 -12.10 -6.99
C ALA A 232 -1.59 -12.94 -7.17
N ASP A 233 -1.64 -13.99 -7.98
CA ASP A 233 -0.50 -14.89 -8.18
C ASP A 233 0.66 -14.16 -8.88
N ARG A 234 0.36 -13.38 -9.93
CA ARG A 234 1.36 -12.65 -10.70
C ARG A 234 2.00 -11.52 -9.88
N VAL A 235 1.16 -10.66 -9.29
CA VAL A 235 1.69 -9.52 -8.51
C VAL A 235 2.33 -9.97 -7.20
N GLY A 236 1.80 -11.05 -6.61
CA GLY A 236 2.38 -11.67 -5.41
C GLY A 236 3.75 -12.27 -5.68
N ALA A 237 3.92 -13.02 -6.77
CA ALA A 237 5.21 -13.59 -7.14
C ALA A 237 6.25 -12.48 -7.44
N MET A 238 5.86 -11.44 -8.18
CA MET A 238 6.70 -10.28 -8.44
C MET A 238 7.15 -9.61 -7.13
N LEU A 239 6.22 -9.30 -6.23
CA LEU A 239 6.55 -8.66 -4.97
C LEU A 239 7.42 -9.55 -4.07
N ALA A 240 7.14 -10.85 -4.00
CA ALA A 240 7.97 -11.79 -3.25
C ALA A 240 9.41 -11.82 -3.76
N GLU A 241 9.62 -11.76 -5.08
CA GLU A 241 10.95 -11.70 -5.68
C GLU A 241 11.66 -10.37 -5.36
N VAL A 242 10.95 -9.24 -5.42
CA VAL A 242 11.50 -7.94 -4.99
C VAL A 242 11.95 -8.00 -3.52
N VAL A 243 11.12 -8.53 -2.63
CA VAL A 243 11.44 -8.65 -1.19
C VAL A 243 12.66 -9.54 -0.93
N ARG A 244 12.85 -10.60 -1.72
CA ARG A 244 14.06 -11.44 -1.59
C ARG A 244 15.33 -10.70 -1.97
N ARG A 245 15.26 -9.72 -2.87
CA ARG A 245 16.41 -8.92 -3.34
C ARG A 245 16.69 -7.66 -2.51
N LEU A 246 15.79 -7.26 -1.60
CA LEU A 246 16.01 -6.15 -0.67
C LEU A 246 17.19 -6.44 0.26
#